data_495e5810b299eda4ef4f8660baff17e1
#
_entry.id   495e5810b299eda4ef4f8660baff17e1
#
_cell.length_a   1.000
_cell.length_b   1.000
_cell.length_c   1.000
_cell.angle_alpha   90.00
_cell.angle_beta   90.00
_cell.angle_gamma   90.00
#
_symmetry.space_group_name_H-M   'P 1'
#
loop_
_entity.id
_entity.type
_entity.pdbx_description
1 polymer ?
#
loop_
_entity_poly.entity_id
_entity_poly.type
_entity_poly.pdbx_seq_one_letter_code
_entity_poly.pdbx_strand_id
1 'polypeptide(L)'
;DRVSRGLGDVYKRQAQNGIKRCINETKDLEEFTLTIALNYGAIWDMANAAETANTQGVKLNQDNFLKYTQIGEIDVDIFIRTGGDMRLSNFLLPNIGYSELFFTEKLWPEFSANNFVDILKEFDQRQRRFGK
;
A
#
# COMPACT_ATOMS: atom_id res chain seq x y z
N ASP A 1 -12.34 -0.54 -6.83
CA ASP A 1 -13.02 -0.29 -5.56
C ASP A 1 -12.49 -1.24 -4.48
N ARG A 2 -11.39 -0.84 -3.84
CA ARG A 2 -10.83 -1.59 -2.70
C ARG A 2 -10.86 -0.74 -1.45
N VAL A 3 -12.05 -0.44 -0.97
CA VAL A 3 -12.22 0.08 0.38
C VAL A 3 -12.00 -1.08 1.34
N SER A 4 -11.01 -0.97 2.23
CA SER A 4 -10.75 -1.95 3.27
C SER A 4 -12.04 -2.28 4.02
N ARG A 5 -12.43 -3.55 4.07
CA ARG A 5 -13.52 -4.03 4.91
C ARG A 5 -13.13 -3.75 6.37
N GLY A 6 -13.86 -2.92 7.05
CA GLY A 6 -13.56 -2.46 8.43
C GLY A 6 -13.76 -0.96 8.63
N LEU A 7 -14.05 -0.22 7.55
CA LEU A 7 -14.41 1.20 7.61
C LEU A 7 -15.74 1.45 8.35
N GLY A 8 -16.61 0.44 8.50
CA GLY A 8 -17.97 0.62 9.00
C GLY A 8 -18.08 1.25 10.38
N ASP A 9 -17.26 0.80 11.32
CA ASP A 9 -17.39 1.17 12.72
C ASP A 9 -16.37 2.22 13.19
N VAL A 10 -15.30 2.46 12.43
CA VAL A 10 -14.16 3.31 12.86
C VAL A 10 -14.31 4.76 12.41
N TYR A 11 -14.97 5.02 11.28
CA TYR A 11 -15.09 6.37 10.71
C TYR A 11 -16.51 6.92 10.78
N LYS A 12 -16.60 8.22 11.10
CA LYS A 12 -17.88 8.94 11.08
C LYS A 12 -18.50 8.89 9.69
N ARG A 13 -19.83 8.80 9.62
CA ARG A 13 -20.63 8.72 8.39
C ARG A 13 -20.24 9.76 7.33
N GLN A 14 -19.82 10.96 7.76
CA GLN A 14 -19.35 12.02 6.88
C GLN A 14 -18.06 11.65 6.12
N ALA A 15 -17.09 11.02 6.80
CA ALA A 15 -15.85 10.56 6.18
C ALA A 15 -16.12 9.43 5.18
N GLN A 16 -16.99 8.48 5.52
CA GLN A 16 -17.42 7.41 4.60
C GLN A 16 -18.06 7.96 3.33
N ASN A 17 -18.94 8.96 3.47
CA ASN A 17 -19.59 9.60 2.32
C ASN A 17 -18.56 10.36 1.45
N GLY A 18 -17.59 11.03 2.06
CA GLY A 18 -16.50 11.69 1.35
C GLY A 18 -15.66 10.70 0.52
N ILE A 19 -15.28 9.56 1.11
CA ILE A 19 -14.53 8.51 0.42
C ILE A 19 -15.33 7.95 -0.76
N LYS A 20 -16.61 7.60 -0.56
CA LYS A 20 -17.49 7.11 -1.63
C LYS A 20 -17.61 8.11 -2.78
N ARG A 21 -17.72 9.41 -2.46
CA ARG A 21 -17.76 10.46 -3.47
C ARG A 21 -16.46 10.52 -4.26
N CYS A 22 -15.31 10.55 -3.61
CA CYS A 22 -14.01 10.54 -4.30
C CYS A 22 -13.87 9.35 -5.24
N ILE A 23 -14.22 8.14 -4.81
CA ILE A 23 -14.18 6.94 -5.65
C ILE A 23 -15.08 7.11 -6.87
N ASN A 24 -16.33 7.56 -6.69
CA ASN A 24 -17.27 7.72 -7.80
C ASN A 24 -16.83 8.78 -8.82
N GLU A 25 -16.24 9.88 -8.35
CA GLU A 25 -15.78 10.97 -9.21
C GLU A 25 -14.51 10.64 -10.00
N THR A 26 -13.73 9.64 -9.55
CA THR A 26 -12.43 9.28 -10.15
C THR A 26 -12.38 7.89 -10.81
N LYS A 27 -13.45 7.09 -10.71
CA LYS A 27 -13.48 5.70 -11.20
C LYS A 27 -13.20 5.51 -12.68
N ASP A 28 -13.51 6.53 -13.48
CA ASP A 28 -13.36 6.52 -14.93
C ASP A 28 -12.06 7.24 -15.40
N LEU A 29 -11.18 7.63 -14.45
CA LEU A 29 -9.87 8.22 -14.73
C LEU A 29 -8.82 7.11 -14.72
N GLU A 30 -8.10 6.95 -15.83
CA GLU A 30 -7.19 5.80 -16.04
C GLU A 30 -5.69 6.15 -15.93
N GLU A 31 -5.33 7.43 -15.93
CA GLU A 31 -3.92 7.85 -16.00
C GLU A 31 -3.14 7.59 -14.71
N PHE A 32 -3.81 7.58 -13.57
CA PHE A 32 -3.18 7.50 -12.26
C PHE A 32 -4.09 6.87 -11.23
N THR A 33 -3.56 5.95 -10.40
CA THR A 33 -4.30 5.34 -9.30
C THR A 33 -3.74 5.78 -7.95
N LEU A 34 -4.56 6.44 -7.13
CA LEU A 34 -4.26 6.72 -5.73
C LEU A 34 -4.98 5.71 -4.84
N THR A 35 -4.24 4.92 -4.09
CA THR A 35 -4.77 4.01 -3.08
C THR A 35 -4.51 4.56 -1.68
N ILE A 36 -5.57 4.73 -0.87
CA ILE A 36 -5.46 5.17 0.52
C ILE A 36 -5.76 3.97 1.42
N ALA A 37 -4.76 3.51 2.17
CA ALA A 37 -4.90 2.43 3.12
C ALA A 37 -5.34 2.98 4.48
N LEU A 38 -6.59 2.71 4.86
CA LEU A 38 -7.17 3.11 6.14
C LEU A 38 -7.42 1.88 7.00
N ASN A 39 -6.96 1.91 8.26
CA ASN A 39 -7.08 0.76 9.18
C ASN A 39 -6.52 -0.54 8.58
N TYR A 40 -5.39 -0.44 7.88
CA TYR A 40 -4.73 -1.54 7.19
C TYR A 40 -3.58 -2.09 8.03
N GLY A 41 -3.41 -3.40 8.00
CA GLY A 41 -2.24 -4.10 8.54
C GLY A 41 -1.91 -5.33 7.69
N ALA A 42 -0.65 -5.47 7.27
CA ALA A 42 -0.25 -6.54 6.35
C ALA A 42 -0.48 -7.94 6.93
N ILE A 43 -0.22 -8.16 8.22
CA ILE A 43 -0.46 -9.46 8.87
C ILE A 43 -1.94 -9.83 8.83
N TRP A 44 -2.83 -8.86 9.09
CA TRP A 44 -4.28 -9.09 9.00
C TRP A 44 -4.68 -9.41 7.55
N ASP A 45 -4.15 -8.68 6.58
CA ASP A 45 -4.43 -8.89 5.15
C ASP A 45 -3.96 -10.28 4.69
N MET A 46 -2.77 -10.71 5.11
CA MET A 46 -2.27 -12.06 4.83
C MET A 46 -3.14 -13.16 5.43
N ALA A 47 -3.58 -13.00 6.68
CA ALA A 47 -4.47 -13.97 7.32
C ALA A 47 -5.83 -14.05 6.61
N ASN A 48 -6.39 -12.89 6.24
CA ASN A 48 -7.64 -12.81 5.49
C ASN A 48 -7.52 -13.39 4.06
N ALA A 49 -6.38 -13.21 3.41
CA ALA A 49 -6.09 -13.81 2.12
C ALA A 49 -6.08 -15.35 2.20
N ALA A 50 -5.47 -15.90 3.26
CA ALA A 50 -5.44 -17.35 3.49
C ALA A 50 -6.84 -17.92 3.74
N GLU A 51 -7.66 -17.25 4.54
CA GLU A 51 -9.04 -17.65 4.81
C GLU A 51 -9.89 -17.59 3.53
N THR A 52 -9.76 -16.53 2.75
CA THR A 52 -10.49 -16.35 1.50
C THR A 52 -10.15 -17.45 0.49
N ALA A 53 -8.87 -17.75 0.30
CA ALA A 53 -8.43 -18.81 -0.59
C ALA A 53 -8.93 -20.19 -0.13
N ASN A 54 -8.86 -20.46 1.18
CA ASN A 54 -9.37 -21.72 1.75
C ASN A 54 -10.88 -21.88 1.50
N THR A 55 -11.67 -20.83 1.70
CA THR A 55 -13.12 -20.83 1.44
C THR A 55 -13.44 -21.11 -0.03
N GLN A 56 -12.56 -20.68 -0.95
CA GLN A 56 -12.68 -20.92 -2.37
C GLN A 56 -12.07 -22.27 -2.82
N GLY A 57 -11.53 -23.07 -1.91
CA GLY A 57 -10.87 -24.33 -2.20
C GLY A 57 -9.55 -24.18 -2.96
N VAL A 58 -8.89 -23.03 -2.87
CA VAL A 58 -7.65 -22.73 -3.57
C VAL A 58 -6.46 -22.94 -2.65
N LYS A 59 -5.47 -23.71 -3.10
CA LYS A 59 -4.19 -23.87 -2.43
C LYS A 59 -3.29 -22.67 -2.75
N LEU A 60 -2.93 -21.90 -1.71
CA LEU A 60 -1.99 -20.79 -1.84
C LEU A 60 -0.57 -21.27 -2.11
N ASN A 61 0.11 -20.51 -2.95
CA ASN A 61 1.55 -20.60 -3.21
C ASN A 61 2.12 -19.20 -3.48
N GLN A 62 3.42 -19.09 -3.72
CA GLN A 62 4.07 -17.78 -3.97
C GLN A 62 3.54 -17.05 -5.21
N ASP A 63 3.03 -17.78 -6.20
CA ASP A 63 2.62 -17.20 -7.50
C ASP A 63 1.18 -16.67 -7.46
N ASN A 64 0.36 -17.13 -6.50
CA ASN A 64 -1.04 -16.72 -6.40
C ASN A 64 -1.40 -16.00 -5.10
N PHE A 65 -0.51 -15.97 -4.11
CA PHE A 65 -0.79 -15.43 -2.78
C PHE A 65 -1.28 -13.98 -2.81
N LEU A 66 -0.59 -13.11 -3.53
CA LEU A 66 -0.92 -11.68 -3.59
C LEU A 66 -2.30 -11.41 -4.21
N LYS A 67 -2.80 -12.30 -5.08
CA LYS A 67 -4.15 -12.17 -5.68
C LYS A 67 -5.28 -12.14 -4.65
N TYR A 68 -5.04 -12.75 -3.49
CA TYR A 68 -6.02 -12.85 -2.42
C TYR A 68 -5.89 -11.75 -1.37
N THR A 69 -4.81 -10.98 -1.38
CA THR A 69 -4.64 -9.82 -0.51
C THR A 69 -5.48 -8.63 -1.00
N GLN A 70 -5.80 -7.70 -0.11
CA GLN A 70 -6.55 -6.49 -0.49
C GLN A 70 -5.78 -5.58 -1.45
N ILE A 71 -4.47 -5.52 -1.31
CA ILE A 71 -3.61 -4.72 -2.19
C ILE A 71 -3.42 -5.40 -3.54
N GLY A 72 -3.35 -6.73 -3.56
CA GLY A 72 -3.17 -7.51 -4.79
C GLY A 72 -1.73 -7.54 -5.28
N GLU A 73 -1.58 -7.91 -6.54
CA GLU A 73 -0.28 -8.08 -7.23
C GLU A 73 0.29 -6.71 -7.64
N ILE A 74 0.71 -5.93 -6.67
CA ILE A 74 1.38 -4.65 -6.91
C ILE A 74 2.83 -4.78 -6.46
N ASP A 75 3.76 -4.60 -7.39
CA ASP A 75 5.18 -4.43 -7.08
C ASP A 75 5.42 -2.99 -6.65
N VAL A 76 5.91 -2.82 -5.43
CA VAL A 76 6.25 -1.51 -4.88
C VAL A 76 7.73 -1.25 -5.14
N ASP A 77 8.05 -0.29 -5.99
CA ASP A 77 9.43 0.08 -6.28
C ASP A 77 10.06 0.92 -5.17
N ILE A 78 9.31 1.87 -4.64
CA ILE A 78 9.78 2.83 -3.65
C ILE A 78 8.86 2.82 -2.44
N PHE A 79 9.42 2.60 -1.26
CA PHE A 79 8.76 2.80 0.01
C PHE A 79 9.32 4.05 0.68
N ILE A 80 8.47 5.02 1.01
CA ILE A 80 8.87 6.26 1.68
C ILE A 80 8.14 6.34 3.02
N ARG A 81 8.90 6.52 4.11
CA ARG A 81 8.34 6.81 5.42
C ARG A 81 8.83 8.14 5.94
N THR A 82 7.89 9.01 6.26
CA THR A 82 8.11 10.31 6.89
C THR A 82 8.01 10.22 8.42
N GLY A 83 8.54 11.19 9.15
CA GLY A 83 8.39 11.31 10.60
C GLY A 83 9.52 10.70 11.43
N GLY A 84 10.67 10.37 10.82
CA GLY A 84 11.89 9.98 11.52
C GLY A 84 12.00 8.52 11.96
N ASP A 85 10.92 7.75 11.91
CA ASP A 85 10.94 6.34 12.28
C ASP A 85 11.48 5.45 11.15
N MET A 86 12.45 4.59 11.46
CA MET A 86 13.04 3.63 10.50
C MET A 86 12.45 2.23 10.72
N ARG A 87 11.16 2.07 10.47
CA ARG A 87 10.43 0.79 10.61
C ARG A 87 9.27 0.71 9.63
N LEU A 88 8.85 -0.49 9.25
CA LEU A 88 7.79 -0.75 8.27
C LEU A 88 6.38 -0.70 8.91
N SER A 89 6.30 -0.90 10.20
CA SER A 89 5.05 -0.84 10.98
C SER A 89 3.89 -1.63 10.39
N ASN A 90 4.18 -2.86 9.93
CA ASN A 90 3.16 -3.77 9.39
C ASN A 90 2.44 -3.22 8.14
N PHE A 91 3.12 -2.39 7.32
CA PHE A 91 2.57 -1.81 6.11
C PHE A 91 3.10 -2.53 4.87
N LEU A 92 2.22 -3.06 4.04
CA LEU A 92 2.48 -3.70 2.74
C LEU A 92 3.60 -4.76 2.74
N LEU A 93 3.83 -5.48 3.85
CA LEU A 93 4.98 -6.39 4.02
C LEU A 93 5.19 -7.34 2.83
N PRO A 94 4.16 -7.99 2.26
CA PRO A 94 4.36 -8.88 1.13
C PRO A 94 4.76 -8.17 -0.17
N ASN A 95 4.38 -6.91 -0.33
CA ASN A 95 4.56 -6.15 -1.56
C ASN A 95 5.88 -5.38 -1.61
N ILE A 96 6.50 -5.11 -0.45
CA ILE A 96 7.71 -4.27 -0.35
C ILE A 96 9.01 -5.08 -0.22
N GLY A 97 8.95 -6.40 -0.42
CA GLY A 97 10.10 -7.28 -0.23
C GLY A 97 11.34 -6.92 -1.06
N TYR A 98 11.15 -6.27 -2.21
CA TYR A 98 12.21 -5.81 -3.10
C TYR A 98 12.19 -4.30 -3.33
N SER A 99 11.44 -3.55 -2.52
CA SER A 99 11.35 -2.09 -2.59
C SER A 99 12.64 -1.43 -2.12
N GLU A 100 12.98 -0.31 -2.72
CA GLU A 100 13.95 0.61 -2.16
C GLU A 100 13.32 1.42 -1.03
N LEU A 101 13.96 1.39 0.14
CA LEU A 101 13.43 2.00 1.35
C LEU A 101 14.07 3.37 1.58
N PHE A 102 13.22 4.38 1.77
CA PHE A 102 13.60 5.74 2.08
C PHE A 102 12.94 6.21 3.36
N PHE A 103 13.72 6.72 4.28
CA PHE A 103 13.26 7.25 5.55
C PHE A 103 13.66 8.71 5.66
N THR A 104 12.74 9.58 6.10
CA THR A 104 13.01 10.99 6.29
C THR A 104 12.48 11.47 7.64
N GLU A 105 13.22 12.35 8.30
CA GLU A 105 12.80 12.99 9.55
C GLU A 105 11.67 14.00 9.34
N LYS A 106 11.46 14.46 8.11
CA LYS A 106 10.39 15.40 7.79
C LYS A 106 9.03 14.81 8.14
N LEU A 107 8.18 15.59 8.77
CA LEU A 107 6.79 15.25 8.98
C LEU A 107 6.02 15.32 7.66
N TRP A 108 4.92 14.57 7.56
CA TRP A 108 4.11 14.52 6.34
C TRP A 108 3.75 15.90 5.75
N PRO A 109 3.32 16.91 6.56
CA PRO A 109 3.01 18.24 6.02
C PRO A 109 4.22 19.00 5.47
N GLU A 110 5.44 18.62 5.87
CA GLU A 110 6.69 19.25 5.45
C GLU A 110 7.32 18.56 4.24
N PHE A 111 6.83 17.38 3.90
CA PHE A 111 7.34 16.60 2.79
C PHE A 111 6.84 17.17 1.46
N SER A 112 7.72 17.89 0.78
CA SER A 112 7.42 18.60 -0.47
C SER A 112 7.64 17.76 -1.72
N ALA A 113 7.14 18.25 -2.86
CA ALA A 113 7.42 17.67 -4.16
C ALA A 113 8.93 17.61 -4.47
N ASN A 114 9.72 18.61 -4.03
CA ASN A 114 11.16 18.59 -4.20
C ASN A 114 11.83 17.45 -3.43
N ASN A 115 11.35 17.15 -2.21
CA ASN A 115 11.85 16.01 -1.45
C ASN A 115 11.55 14.68 -2.17
N PHE A 116 10.40 14.57 -2.79
CA PHE A 116 10.06 13.40 -3.59
C PHE A 116 10.95 13.27 -4.83
N VAL A 117 11.19 14.38 -5.55
CA VAL A 117 12.09 14.40 -6.71
C VAL A 117 13.52 13.99 -6.33
N ASP A 118 14.01 14.42 -5.17
CA ASP A 118 15.35 14.05 -4.70
C ASP A 118 15.42 12.53 -4.39
N ILE A 119 14.36 11.95 -3.82
CA ILE A 119 14.25 10.49 -3.63
C ILE A 119 14.25 9.77 -4.98
N LEU A 120 13.55 10.27 -5.99
CA LEU A 120 13.56 9.67 -7.33
C LEU A 120 14.95 9.67 -7.97
N LYS A 121 15.70 10.76 -7.81
CA LYS A 121 17.09 10.83 -8.30
C LYS A 121 18.01 9.83 -7.59
N GLU A 122 17.85 9.68 -6.26
CA GLU A 122 18.60 8.68 -5.49
C GLU A 122 18.21 7.27 -5.90
N PHE A 123 16.93 6.99 -6.07
CA PHE A 123 16.42 5.70 -6.54
C PHE A 123 17.04 5.30 -7.88
N ASP A 124 17.11 6.23 -8.84
CA ASP A 124 17.69 5.99 -10.17
C ASP A 124 19.18 5.60 -10.10
N GLN A 125 19.89 6.04 -9.07
CA GLN A 125 21.29 5.70 -8.85
C GLN A 125 21.51 4.38 -8.14
N ARG A 126 20.48 3.79 -7.50
CA ARG A 126 20.59 2.53 -6.75
C ARG A 126 20.58 1.32 -7.70
N GLN A 127 21.49 0.36 -7.45
CA GLN A 127 21.53 -0.89 -8.21
C GLN A 127 20.54 -1.90 -7.60
N ARG A 128 19.47 -2.20 -8.30
CA ARG A 128 18.50 -3.24 -7.91
C ARG A 128 19.01 -4.62 -8.36
N ARG A 129 19.26 -5.51 -7.41
CA ARG A 129 19.80 -6.86 -7.70
C ARG A 129 18.76 -7.98 -7.65
N PHE A 130 17.55 -7.74 -7.17
CA PHE A 130 16.43 -8.70 -7.10
C PHE A 130 16.83 -10.09 -6.58
N GLY A 131 17.72 -10.16 -5.57
CA GLY A 131 18.19 -11.41 -5.00
C GLY A 131 19.20 -12.21 -5.86
N LYS A 132 19.78 -11.60 -6.89
CA LYS A 132 20.81 -12.18 -7.75
C LYS A 132 22.22 -11.74 -7.34
#